data_e18a2b92d7eeed77cf2c337916451b7f
#
_entry.id   e18a2b92d7eeed77cf2c337916451b7f
#
_cell.length_a   1.000
_cell.length_b   1.000
_cell.length_c   1.000
_cell.angle_alpha   90.00
_cell.angle_beta   90.00
_cell.angle_gamma   90.00
#
_symmetry.space_group_name_H-M   'P 1'
#
loop_
_entity.id
_entity.type
_entity.pdbx_description
1 polymer ?
#
loop_
_entity_poly.entity_id
_entity_poly.type
_entity_poly.pdbx_seq_one_letter_code
_entity_poly.pdbx_strand_id
1 'polypeptide(L)'
;IKLDTGMHRLGFMTDELQELIDYLGDCRYVRVKSIYSHLAAADEPDSDPFTLDQINLFRQNADMLSESLGYRPMYHILNSAGIERFPEYQFDMVRLGIGIYGVSAIPGNHLSPVASFKCKILQIKTLKPEDGTIGYGRHGKIAPEGTVIATIPVGYADGLDRHLSRGKGR
;
A
#
# COMPACT_ATOMS: atom_id res chain seq x y z
N ILE A 1 4.24 -16.36 -12.75
CA ILE A 1 2.88 -16.19 -13.29
C ILE A 1 2.08 -15.36 -12.32
N LYS A 2 1.33 -14.38 -12.84
CA LYS A 2 0.37 -13.61 -12.06
C LYS A 2 -1.05 -14.03 -12.38
N LEU A 3 -1.84 -14.31 -11.32
CA LEU A 3 -3.27 -14.58 -11.42
C LEU A 3 -4.06 -13.33 -11.01
N ASP A 4 -5.12 -13.02 -11.73
CA ASP A 4 -6.09 -12.03 -11.31
C ASP A 4 -7.23 -12.72 -10.55
N THR A 5 -7.31 -12.42 -9.26
CA THR A 5 -8.31 -12.97 -8.36
C THR A 5 -9.26 -11.90 -7.81
N GLY A 6 -9.29 -10.71 -8.46
CA GLY A 6 -10.20 -9.65 -8.07
C GLY A 6 -9.58 -8.25 -7.97
N MET A 7 -8.26 -8.11 -8.23
CA MET A 7 -7.62 -6.78 -8.33
C MET A 7 -7.89 -6.10 -9.68
N HIS A 8 -8.13 -6.88 -10.73
CA HIS A 8 -8.45 -6.46 -12.10
C HIS A 8 -7.49 -5.40 -12.69
N ARG A 9 -6.20 -5.63 -12.44
CA ARG A 9 -5.13 -4.75 -12.95
C ARG A 9 -4.23 -5.46 -13.95
N LEU A 10 -3.75 -6.65 -13.62
CA LEU A 10 -2.90 -7.52 -14.44
C LEU A 10 -3.04 -8.95 -13.94
N GLY A 11 -2.82 -9.91 -14.81
CA GLY A 11 -2.81 -11.36 -14.50
C GLY A 11 -3.82 -12.13 -15.31
N PHE A 12 -3.69 -13.44 -15.29
CA PHE A 12 -4.61 -14.36 -15.94
C PHE A 12 -5.84 -14.58 -15.06
N MET A 13 -7.00 -14.53 -15.66
CA MET A 13 -8.26 -14.89 -15.02
C MET A 13 -8.47 -16.40 -15.06
N THR A 14 -9.44 -16.92 -14.30
CA THR A 14 -9.68 -18.36 -14.21
C THR A 14 -10.03 -19.02 -15.55
N ASP A 15 -10.77 -18.31 -16.40
CA ASP A 15 -11.17 -18.79 -17.72
C ASP A 15 -10.02 -18.80 -18.74
N GLU A 16 -8.95 -18.09 -18.49
CA GLU A 16 -7.73 -18.04 -19.32
C GLU A 16 -6.72 -19.15 -18.95
N LEU A 17 -6.93 -19.85 -17.83
CA LEU A 17 -5.93 -20.80 -17.32
C LEU A 17 -5.72 -22.01 -18.22
N GLN A 18 -6.76 -22.48 -18.92
CA GLN A 18 -6.58 -23.62 -19.82
C GLN A 18 -5.64 -23.28 -20.98
N GLU A 19 -5.82 -22.11 -21.58
CA GLU A 19 -4.92 -21.62 -22.63
C GLU A 19 -3.48 -21.46 -22.15
N LEU A 20 -3.32 -20.92 -20.93
CA LEU A 20 -2.01 -20.80 -20.30
C LEU A 20 -1.36 -22.18 -20.04
N ILE A 21 -2.11 -23.17 -19.58
CA ILE A 21 -1.65 -24.54 -19.36
C ILE A 21 -1.15 -25.15 -20.66
N ASP A 22 -1.95 -25.05 -21.71
CA ASP A 22 -1.62 -25.58 -23.05
C ASP A 22 -0.32 -24.93 -23.58
N TYR A 23 -0.22 -23.60 -23.47
CA TYR A 23 0.97 -22.86 -23.85
C TYR A 23 2.23 -23.29 -23.06
N LEU A 24 2.11 -23.46 -21.76
CA LEU A 24 3.23 -23.88 -20.90
C LEU A 24 3.64 -25.34 -21.17
N GLY A 25 2.71 -26.21 -21.52
CA GLY A 25 2.98 -27.59 -21.90
C GLY A 25 3.87 -27.70 -23.14
N ASP A 26 3.69 -26.81 -24.10
CA ASP A 26 4.49 -26.73 -25.31
C ASP A 26 5.82 -25.97 -25.12
N CYS A 27 5.95 -25.19 -24.07
CA CYS A 27 7.07 -24.29 -23.84
C CYS A 27 8.22 -24.97 -23.11
N ARG A 28 9.29 -25.34 -23.84
CA ARG A 28 10.48 -26.05 -23.30
C ARG A 28 11.52 -25.15 -22.64
N TYR A 29 11.42 -23.83 -22.81
CA TYR A 29 12.47 -22.88 -22.44
C TYR A 29 12.11 -22.06 -21.19
N VAL A 30 10.93 -22.24 -20.63
CA VAL A 30 10.44 -21.52 -19.47
C VAL A 30 10.22 -22.49 -18.31
N ARG A 31 10.69 -22.11 -17.13
CA ARG A 31 10.33 -22.78 -15.88
C ARG A 31 9.63 -21.80 -14.95
N VAL A 32 8.41 -22.09 -14.59
CA VAL A 32 7.63 -21.29 -13.64
C VAL A 32 8.28 -21.37 -12.26
N LYS A 33 8.72 -20.24 -11.72
CA LYS A 33 9.35 -20.15 -10.41
C LYS A 33 8.35 -19.81 -9.32
N SER A 34 7.38 -18.98 -9.63
CA SER A 34 6.34 -18.59 -8.68
C SER A 34 5.01 -18.32 -9.37
N ILE A 35 3.95 -18.51 -8.62
CA ILE A 35 2.58 -18.13 -8.96
C ILE A 35 2.12 -17.15 -7.88
N TYR A 36 1.50 -16.03 -8.26
CA TYR A 36 1.08 -15.04 -7.30
C TYR A 36 -0.18 -14.28 -7.71
N SER A 37 -0.82 -13.67 -6.73
CA SER A 37 -1.86 -12.67 -6.93
C SER A 37 -1.63 -11.45 -6.02
N HIS A 38 -2.59 -10.54 -5.96
CA HIS A 38 -2.50 -9.35 -5.12
C HIS A 38 -3.84 -9.05 -4.47
N LEU A 39 -3.84 -8.89 -3.15
CA LEU A 39 -5.04 -8.53 -2.40
C LEU A 39 -5.43 -7.08 -2.67
N ALA A 40 -6.70 -6.86 -2.99
CA ALA A 40 -7.22 -5.55 -3.38
C ALA A 40 -7.65 -4.68 -2.19
N ALA A 41 -8.12 -5.31 -1.10
CA ALA A 41 -8.74 -4.63 0.03
C ALA A 41 -8.39 -5.25 1.39
N ALA A 42 -7.16 -5.79 1.52
CA ALA A 42 -6.74 -6.43 2.77
C ALA A 42 -6.57 -5.46 3.96
N ASP A 43 -6.57 -4.15 3.72
CA ASP A 43 -6.55 -3.07 4.71
C ASP A 43 -7.94 -2.64 5.18
N GLU A 44 -9.02 -3.10 4.53
CA GLU A 44 -10.40 -2.73 4.83
C GLU A 44 -11.13 -3.89 5.53
N PRO A 45 -11.43 -3.80 6.85
CA PRO A 45 -12.09 -4.89 7.58
C PRO A 45 -13.44 -5.33 7.01
N ASP A 46 -14.22 -4.39 6.49
CA ASP A 46 -15.53 -4.67 5.89
C ASP A 46 -15.42 -5.51 4.60
N SER A 47 -14.22 -5.59 4.02
CA SER A 47 -13.89 -6.36 2.81
C SER A 47 -13.23 -7.72 3.11
N ASP A 48 -13.21 -8.16 4.36
CA ASP A 48 -12.60 -9.45 4.73
C ASP A 48 -13.20 -10.66 3.99
N PRO A 49 -14.52 -10.77 3.79
CA PRO A 49 -15.08 -11.86 3.00
C PRO A 49 -14.53 -11.88 1.56
N PHE A 50 -14.46 -10.72 0.91
CA PHE A 50 -13.88 -10.60 -0.43
C PHE A 50 -12.38 -10.96 -0.45
N THR A 51 -11.63 -10.54 0.56
CA THR A 51 -10.20 -10.87 0.68
C THR A 51 -9.99 -12.37 0.83
N LEU A 52 -10.82 -13.06 1.61
CA LEU A 52 -10.79 -14.52 1.75
C LEU A 52 -11.17 -15.23 0.45
N ASP A 53 -12.16 -14.73 -0.29
CA ASP A 53 -12.54 -15.24 -1.60
C ASP A 53 -11.37 -15.11 -2.60
N GLN A 54 -10.66 -13.97 -2.62
CA GLN A 54 -9.45 -13.81 -3.42
C GLN A 54 -8.36 -14.85 -3.10
N ILE A 55 -8.14 -15.12 -1.81
CA ILE A 55 -7.15 -16.09 -1.34
C ILE A 55 -7.54 -17.52 -1.75
N ASN A 56 -8.81 -17.87 -1.58
CA ASN A 56 -9.32 -19.19 -1.95
C ASN A 56 -9.25 -19.42 -3.46
N LEU A 57 -9.68 -18.44 -4.26
CA LEU A 57 -9.59 -18.50 -5.73
C LEU A 57 -8.12 -18.61 -6.18
N PHE A 58 -7.24 -17.84 -5.55
CA PHE A 58 -5.81 -17.93 -5.81
C PHE A 58 -5.27 -19.33 -5.59
N ARG A 59 -5.61 -19.95 -4.44
CA ARG A 59 -5.16 -21.30 -4.11
C ARG A 59 -5.64 -22.32 -5.14
N GLN A 60 -6.94 -22.31 -5.46
CA GLN A 60 -7.53 -23.21 -6.45
C GLN A 60 -6.84 -23.11 -7.82
N ASN A 61 -6.67 -21.90 -8.32
CA ASN A 61 -6.05 -21.68 -9.62
C ASN A 61 -4.55 -22.00 -9.63
N ALA A 62 -3.85 -21.71 -8.53
CA ALA A 62 -2.43 -22.03 -8.40
C ALA A 62 -2.18 -23.56 -8.28
N ASP A 63 -3.07 -24.26 -7.59
CA ASP A 63 -3.00 -25.73 -7.47
C ASP A 63 -3.27 -26.39 -8.83
N MET A 64 -4.27 -25.93 -9.59
CA MET A 64 -4.54 -26.40 -10.97
C MET A 64 -3.31 -26.23 -11.87
N LEU A 65 -2.66 -25.07 -11.83
CA LEU A 65 -1.43 -24.82 -12.59
C LEU A 65 -0.28 -25.72 -12.13
N SER A 66 -0.13 -25.93 -10.84
CA SER A 66 0.94 -26.78 -10.29
C SER A 66 0.76 -28.24 -10.70
N GLU A 67 -0.46 -28.75 -10.72
CA GLU A 67 -0.78 -30.10 -11.21
C GLU A 67 -0.41 -30.23 -12.68
N SER A 68 -0.76 -29.26 -13.52
CA SER A 68 -0.43 -29.28 -14.95
C SER A 68 1.10 -29.21 -15.21
N LEU A 69 1.83 -28.46 -14.39
CA LEU A 69 3.28 -28.35 -14.49
C LEU A 69 4.02 -29.60 -13.99
N GLY A 70 3.39 -30.46 -13.21
CA GLY A 70 4.02 -31.60 -12.57
C GLY A 70 4.99 -31.24 -11.43
N TYR A 71 4.99 -30.00 -10.98
CA TYR A 71 5.75 -29.53 -9.81
C TYR A 71 5.07 -28.30 -9.20
N ARG A 72 5.33 -28.03 -7.91
CA ARG A 72 4.78 -26.88 -7.19
C ARG A 72 5.75 -25.70 -7.25
N PRO A 73 5.44 -24.61 -7.98
CA PRO A 73 6.12 -23.34 -7.86
C PRO A 73 5.89 -22.68 -6.49
N MET A 74 6.63 -21.63 -6.18
CA MET A 74 6.45 -20.82 -4.99
C MET A 74 5.13 -20.01 -5.08
N TYR A 75 4.31 -20.03 -4.04
CA TYR A 75 3.06 -19.27 -3.96
C TYR A 75 3.24 -18.01 -3.12
N HIS A 76 2.65 -16.91 -3.55
CA HIS A 76 2.61 -15.69 -2.74
C HIS A 76 1.46 -14.75 -3.13
N ILE A 77 0.75 -14.23 -2.13
CA ILE A 77 -0.38 -13.32 -2.34
C ILE A 77 -0.33 -12.08 -1.44
N LEU A 78 0.16 -12.21 -0.19
CA LEU A 78 0.05 -11.17 0.81
C LEU A 78 0.90 -9.92 0.47
N ASN A 79 0.25 -8.77 0.58
CA ASN A 79 0.85 -7.43 0.66
C ASN A 79 1.06 -7.03 2.14
N SER A 80 1.45 -5.79 2.45
CA SER A 80 1.69 -5.34 3.83
C SER A 80 0.50 -5.55 4.74
N ALA A 81 -0.70 -5.18 4.32
CA ALA A 81 -1.93 -5.37 5.10
C ALA A 81 -2.25 -6.86 5.29
N GLY A 82 -2.10 -7.65 4.23
CA GLY A 82 -2.29 -9.09 4.31
C GLY A 82 -1.34 -9.79 5.28
N ILE A 83 -0.08 -9.35 5.36
CA ILE A 83 0.91 -9.88 6.32
C ILE A 83 0.44 -9.66 7.76
N GLU A 84 -0.13 -8.51 8.06
CA GLU A 84 -0.58 -8.18 9.41
C GLU A 84 -1.92 -8.84 9.78
N ARG A 85 -2.85 -8.95 8.81
CA ARG A 85 -4.24 -9.35 9.09
C ARG A 85 -4.56 -10.81 8.77
N PHE A 86 -3.81 -11.42 7.86
CA PHE A 86 -4.05 -12.78 7.35
C PHE A 86 -2.77 -13.63 7.36
N PRO A 87 -2.01 -13.66 8.49
CA PRO A 87 -0.69 -14.32 8.53
C PRO A 87 -0.75 -15.82 8.23
N GLU A 88 -1.90 -16.47 8.42
CA GLU A 88 -2.11 -17.89 8.11
C GLU A 88 -2.06 -18.20 6.61
N TYR A 89 -2.12 -17.18 5.74
CA TYR A 89 -2.09 -17.32 4.27
C TYR A 89 -0.77 -16.82 3.65
N GLN A 90 0.34 -16.80 4.39
CA GLN A 90 1.64 -16.33 3.86
C GLN A 90 2.17 -17.21 2.72
N PHE A 91 1.75 -18.49 2.63
CA PHE A 91 2.29 -19.46 1.68
C PHE A 91 3.83 -19.55 1.77
N ASP A 92 4.53 -19.44 0.64
CA ASP A 92 5.98 -19.61 0.58
C ASP A 92 6.72 -18.26 0.67
N MET A 93 6.04 -17.13 0.41
CA MET A 93 6.65 -15.81 0.41
C MET A 93 5.59 -14.73 0.63
N VAL A 94 6.00 -13.60 1.21
CA VAL A 94 5.19 -12.40 1.33
C VAL A 94 5.86 -11.24 0.59
N ARG A 95 5.08 -10.20 0.24
CA ARG A 95 5.59 -9.01 -0.43
C ARG A 95 5.35 -7.79 0.45
N LEU A 96 6.34 -7.46 1.26
CA LEU A 96 6.31 -6.28 2.10
C LEU A 96 6.43 -5.02 1.22
N GLY A 97 5.39 -4.21 1.23
CA GLY A 97 5.31 -2.93 0.54
C GLY A 97 5.41 -1.76 1.52
N ILE A 98 4.31 -1.03 1.74
CA ILE A 98 4.29 0.17 2.58
C ILE A 98 4.69 -0.09 4.04
N GLY A 99 4.51 -1.31 4.53
CA GLY A 99 4.94 -1.70 5.88
C GLY A 99 6.44 -1.53 6.12
N ILE A 100 7.29 -1.59 5.08
CA ILE A 100 8.75 -1.35 5.21
C ILE A 100 9.07 0.08 5.68
N TYR A 101 8.15 1.02 5.44
CA TYR A 101 8.30 2.42 5.87
C TYR A 101 7.71 2.70 7.24
N GLY A 102 7.25 1.67 7.95
CA GLY A 102 6.64 1.81 9.27
C GLY A 102 5.17 2.19 9.24
N VAL A 103 4.48 1.96 8.11
CA VAL A 103 3.03 2.20 7.96
C VAL A 103 2.28 0.89 8.15
N SER A 104 1.49 0.81 9.23
CA SER A 104 0.62 -0.34 9.54
C SER A 104 -0.78 -0.19 8.93
N ALA A 105 -1.36 -1.30 8.49
CA ALA A 105 -2.75 -1.39 8.09
C ALA A 105 -3.71 -1.58 9.29
N ILE A 106 -3.17 -1.91 10.47
CA ILE A 106 -3.96 -2.17 11.68
C ILE A 106 -3.95 -0.92 12.56
N PRO A 107 -5.12 -0.31 12.85
CA PRO A 107 -5.21 0.80 13.80
C PRO A 107 -4.64 0.40 15.18
N GLY A 108 -3.74 1.22 15.70
CA GLY A 108 -3.10 0.96 17.00
C GLY A 108 -1.92 -0.01 16.97
N ASN A 109 -1.64 -0.66 15.84
CA ASN A 109 -0.40 -1.41 15.66
C ASN A 109 0.73 -0.44 15.28
N HIS A 110 1.86 -0.53 15.99
CA HIS A 110 2.97 0.41 15.86
C HIS A 110 4.17 -0.26 15.21
N LEU A 111 4.26 -0.12 13.89
CA LEU A 111 5.51 -0.33 13.19
C LEU A 111 6.43 0.88 13.43
N SER A 112 7.72 0.66 13.56
CA SER A 112 8.69 1.75 13.79
C SER A 112 8.92 2.51 12.48
N PRO A 113 8.70 3.84 12.42
CA PRO A 113 9.07 4.64 11.27
C PRO A 113 10.57 4.53 10.97
N VAL A 114 10.93 4.26 9.72
CA VAL A 114 12.34 4.13 9.29
C VAL A 114 12.89 5.40 8.65
N ALA A 115 12.03 6.38 8.36
CA ALA A 115 12.42 7.63 7.73
C ALA A 115 12.10 8.83 8.63
N SER A 116 12.98 9.84 8.60
CA SER A 116 12.75 11.14 9.21
C SER A 116 12.87 12.22 8.16
N PHE A 117 11.86 13.06 8.03
CA PHE A 117 11.92 14.25 7.21
C PHE A 117 12.32 15.45 8.07
N LYS A 118 13.43 16.12 7.72
CA LYS A 118 13.97 17.26 8.48
C LYS A 118 14.24 18.42 7.55
N CYS A 119 13.94 19.64 8.03
CA CYS A 119 14.29 20.89 7.36
C CYS A 119 14.76 21.93 8.37
N LYS A 120 15.42 22.97 7.87
CA LYS A 120 15.81 24.13 8.71
C LYS A 120 14.68 25.14 8.73
N ILE A 121 14.47 25.77 9.88
CA ILE A 121 13.58 26.93 9.97
C ILE A 121 14.32 28.15 9.38
N LEU A 122 13.69 28.81 8.40
CA LEU A 122 14.25 29.99 7.75
C LEU A 122 13.97 31.26 8.55
N GLN A 123 12.78 31.36 9.15
CA GLN A 123 12.36 32.51 9.90
C GLN A 123 11.30 32.16 10.93
N ILE A 124 11.37 32.80 12.09
CA ILE A 124 10.32 32.77 13.11
C ILE A 124 9.75 34.18 13.24
N LYS A 125 8.41 34.26 13.32
CA LYS A 125 7.69 35.50 13.60
C LYS A 125 6.71 35.30 14.73
N THR A 126 6.64 36.24 15.65
CA THR A 126 5.57 36.34 16.65
C THR A 126 4.56 37.36 16.16
N LEU A 127 3.34 36.93 15.94
CA LEU A 127 2.24 37.75 15.45
C LEU A 127 1.28 38.06 16.61
N LYS A 128 0.75 39.27 16.60
CA LYS A 128 -0.28 39.71 17.53
C LYS A 128 -1.64 39.73 16.84
N PRO A 129 -2.77 39.72 17.56
CA PRO A 129 -4.11 39.73 16.98
C PRO A 129 -4.32 40.87 15.95
N GLU A 130 -3.74 42.05 16.19
CA GLU A 130 -3.81 43.24 15.32
C GLU A 130 -3.08 43.04 13.97
N ASP A 131 -2.17 42.08 13.84
CA ASP A 131 -1.46 41.82 12.59
C ASP A 131 -2.36 41.13 11.55
N GLY A 132 -3.55 40.71 11.93
CA GLY A 132 -4.62 40.26 11.02
C GLY A 132 -4.63 38.78 10.78
N THR A 133 -4.14 38.28 9.64
CA THR A 133 -4.29 36.87 9.21
C THR A 133 -3.01 36.35 8.57
N ILE A 134 -2.89 35.00 8.48
CA ILE A 134 -1.69 34.33 8.02
C ILE A 134 -1.96 33.67 6.66
N GLY A 135 -1.03 33.82 5.72
CA GLY A 135 -0.94 33.04 4.48
C GLY A 135 -1.93 33.42 3.39
N TYR A 136 -1.89 32.61 2.31
CA TYR A 136 -2.75 32.83 1.15
C TYR A 136 -4.24 32.68 1.47
N GLY A 137 -5.05 33.54 0.86
CA GLY A 137 -6.49 33.56 1.09
C GLY A 137 -6.89 33.98 2.49
N ARG A 138 -5.92 34.43 3.32
CA ARG A 138 -6.15 34.96 4.68
C ARG A 138 -6.87 33.93 5.60
N HIS A 139 -6.66 32.64 5.39
CA HIS A 139 -7.35 31.59 6.15
C HIS A 139 -6.72 31.31 7.51
N GLY A 140 -5.43 31.62 7.70
CA GLY A 140 -4.76 31.43 8.98
C GLY A 140 -5.23 32.49 9.98
N LYS A 141 -5.61 32.05 11.18
CA LYS A 141 -6.05 32.91 12.28
C LYS A 141 -4.93 33.10 13.29
N ILE A 142 -4.85 34.27 13.85
CA ILE A 142 -3.97 34.56 14.99
C ILE A 142 -4.79 34.38 16.27
N ALA A 143 -4.24 33.64 17.22
CA ALA A 143 -4.89 33.44 18.52
C ALA A 143 -4.93 34.78 19.34
N PRO A 144 -5.90 34.94 20.26
CA PRO A 144 -6.01 36.14 21.09
C PRO A 144 -4.72 36.49 21.89
N GLU A 145 -4.00 35.46 22.29
CA GLU A 145 -2.71 35.56 23.01
C GLU A 145 -1.51 35.77 22.07
N GLY A 146 -1.75 35.83 20.77
CA GLY A 146 -0.73 35.87 19.74
C GLY A 146 -0.41 34.46 19.16
N THR A 147 0.37 34.43 18.09
CA THR A 147 0.75 33.19 17.41
C THR A 147 2.20 33.28 16.95
N VAL A 148 2.97 32.24 17.23
CA VAL A 148 4.33 32.08 16.68
C VAL A 148 4.24 31.25 15.42
N ILE A 149 4.80 31.76 14.32
CA ILE A 149 4.90 31.03 13.04
C ILE A 149 6.35 30.80 12.66
N ALA A 150 6.61 29.66 12.06
CA ALA A 150 7.90 29.30 11.48
C ALA A 150 7.76 29.10 9.97
N THR A 151 8.63 29.73 9.21
CA THR A 151 8.75 29.50 7.77
C THR A 151 9.82 28.45 7.51
N ILE A 152 9.47 27.43 6.74
CA ILE A 152 10.36 26.35 6.32
C ILE A 152 10.50 26.32 4.81
N PRO A 153 11.65 25.89 4.24
CA PRO A 153 11.90 25.88 2.79
C PRO A 153 11.35 24.61 2.10
N VAL A 154 10.15 24.19 2.48
CA VAL A 154 9.49 23.01 1.91
C VAL A 154 8.03 23.34 1.68
N GLY A 155 7.54 23.03 0.49
CA GLY A 155 6.18 23.27 0.10
C GLY A 155 5.68 22.27 -0.96
N TYR A 156 4.54 22.57 -1.55
CA TYR A 156 3.90 21.67 -2.53
C TYR A 156 4.76 21.48 -3.80
N ALA A 157 5.60 22.43 -4.15
CA ALA A 157 6.53 22.30 -5.28
C ALA A 157 7.62 21.24 -5.01
N ASP A 158 7.87 20.90 -3.74
CA ASP A 158 8.81 19.88 -3.31
C ASP A 158 8.10 18.52 -3.07
N GLY A 159 6.80 18.41 -3.38
CA GLY A 159 6.02 17.19 -3.19
C GLY A 159 5.21 17.15 -1.89
N LEU A 160 5.24 18.21 -1.05
CA LEU A 160 4.40 18.27 0.16
C LEU A 160 2.93 18.46 -0.23
N ASP A 161 2.08 17.53 0.13
CA ASP A 161 0.67 17.55 -0.25
C ASP A 161 -0.06 18.75 0.38
N ARG A 162 -0.73 19.54 -0.45
CA ARG A 162 -1.54 20.69 0.00
C ARG A 162 -2.71 20.30 0.90
N HIS A 163 -3.17 19.03 0.84
CA HIS A 163 -4.22 18.52 1.73
C HIS A 163 -3.76 18.45 3.19
N LEU A 164 -2.46 18.43 3.47
CA LEU A 164 -1.91 18.49 4.82
C LEU A 164 -2.07 19.87 5.49
N SER A 165 -2.55 20.86 4.74
CA SER A 165 -2.80 22.21 5.24
C SER A 165 -3.96 22.26 6.25
N ARG A 166 -4.05 23.38 6.98
CA ARG A 166 -5.15 23.71 7.90
C ARG A 166 -5.30 22.72 9.06
N GLY A 167 -4.18 22.28 9.62
CA GLY A 167 -4.16 21.38 10.78
C GLY A 167 -4.52 19.92 10.47
N LYS A 168 -4.58 19.54 9.21
CA LYS A 168 -4.80 18.15 8.80
C LYS A 168 -3.51 17.32 8.80
N GLY A 169 -2.36 17.95 8.57
CA GLY A 169 -1.06 17.33 8.72
C GLY A 169 -0.71 17.13 10.19
N ARG A 170 -0.16 15.96 10.52
CA ARG A 170 0.35 15.64 11.86
C ARG A 170 1.80 15.17 11.76
#